data_22e2174a5b0303988a1c0bac8f3a9d02
#
_entry.id   22e2174a5b0303988a1c0bac8f3a9d02
#
_cell.length_a   1.000
_cell.length_b   1.000
_cell.length_c   1.000
_cell.angle_alpha   90.00
_cell.angle_beta   90.00
_cell.angle_gamma   90.00
#
_symmetry.space_group_name_H-M   'P 1'
#
loop_
_entity.id
_entity.type
_entity.pdbx_description
1 polymer ?
#
loop_
_entity_poly.entity_id
_entity_poly.type
_entity_poly.pdbx_seq_one_letter_code
_entity_poly.pdbx_strand_id
1 'polypeptide(L)'
;MLQMLVTGLLWFSAVGCGLLAGLYFAFSAFIMTALGRIGQAAGIAAMNAINTVIVQSLFLPIFLATTAASAALAVTALVRWGEPGAIAMVAGGVLYVLGMFVVTMIFNVPLNNALAAA
;
A
#
# COMPACT_ATOMS: atom_id res chain seq x y z
N MET A 1 3.30 -25.28 -13.51
CA MET A 1 3.79 -24.82 -12.20
C MET A 1 3.95 -23.32 -12.15
N LEU A 2 4.81 -22.75 -13.01
CA LEU A 2 5.03 -21.30 -13.01
C LEU A 2 3.75 -20.51 -13.28
N GLN A 3 2.93 -20.94 -14.22
CA GLN A 3 1.67 -20.25 -14.54
C GLN A 3 0.70 -20.24 -13.37
N MET A 4 0.66 -21.31 -12.59
CA MET A 4 -0.17 -21.37 -11.38
C MET A 4 0.33 -20.41 -10.32
N LEU A 5 1.66 -20.28 -10.16
CA LEU A 5 2.25 -19.32 -9.23
C LEU A 5 1.95 -17.90 -9.67
N VAL A 6 2.10 -17.58 -10.96
CA VAL A 6 1.81 -16.24 -11.49
C VAL A 6 0.33 -15.90 -11.29
N THR A 7 -0.56 -16.82 -11.59
CA THR A 7 -2.01 -16.62 -11.39
C THR A 7 -2.33 -16.35 -9.92
N GLY A 8 -1.75 -17.15 -9.01
CA GLY A 8 -1.93 -16.96 -7.57
C GLY A 8 -1.42 -15.61 -7.10
N LEU A 9 -0.23 -15.18 -7.56
CA LEU A 9 0.33 -13.86 -7.23
C LEU A 9 -0.51 -12.72 -7.80
N LEU A 10 -1.08 -12.89 -8.99
CA LEU A 10 -1.96 -11.88 -9.58
C LEU A 10 -3.22 -11.69 -8.74
N TRP A 11 -3.87 -12.77 -8.34
CA TRP A 11 -5.05 -12.70 -7.47
C TRP A 11 -4.72 -12.12 -6.11
N PHE A 12 -3.62 -12.56 -5.50
CA PHE A 12 -3.17 -12.03 -4.22
C PHE A 12 -2.89 -10.54 -4.31
N SER A 13 -2.16 -10.11 -5.34
CA SER A 13 -1.85 -8.69 -5.54
C SER A 13 -3.09 -7.85 -5.82
N ALA A 14 -4.03 -8.38 -6.60
CA ALA A 14 -5.30 -7.68 -6.90
C ALA A 14 -6.11 -7.44 -5.63
N VAL A 15 -6.27 -8.47 -4.80
CA VAL A 15 -7.00 -8.35 -3.52
C VAL A 15 -6.25 -7.43 -2.56
N GLY A 16 -4.94 -7.61 -2.41
CA GLY A 16 -4.11 -6.78 -1.55
C GLY A 16 -4.13 -5.31 -1.96
N CYS A 17 -3.97 -5.03 -3.26
CA CYS A 17 -4.04 -3.67 -3.78
C CYS A 17 -5.44 -3.05 -3.55
N GLY A 18 -6.50 -3.84 -3.73
CA GLY A 18 -7.85 -3.36 -3.48
C GLY A 18 -8.08 -2.98 -2.02
N LEU A 19 -7.60 -3.80 -1.08
CA LEU A 19 -7.70 -3.51 0.35
C LEU A 19 -6.91 -2.25 0.72
N LEU A 20 -5.67 -2.14 0.24
CA LEU A 20 -4.82 -0.99 0.53
C LEU A 20 -5.35 0.27 -0.14
N ALA A 21 -5.80 0.19 -1.38
CA ALA A 21 -6.41 1.32 -2.07
C ALA A 21 -7.68 1.80 -1.36
N GLY A 22 -8.51 0.87 -0.88
CA GLY A 22 -9.70 1.19 -0.09
C GLY A 22 -9.35 1.91 1.21
N LEU A 23 -8.33 1.47 1.91
CA LEU A 23 -7.86 2.11 3.14
C LEU A 23 -7.37 3.54 2.86
N TYR A 24 -6.52 3.72 1.85
CA TYR A 24 -5.99 5.04 1.49
C TYR A 24 -7.08 5.95 0.96
N PHE A 25 -8.03 5.41 0.21
CA PHE A 25 -9.21 6.15 -0.23
C PHE A 25 -10.02 6.66 0.97
N ALA A 26 -10.27 5.82 1.97
CA ALA A 26 -11.01 6.20 3.16
C ALA A 26 -10.31 7.34 3.91
N PHE A 27 -8.99 7.26 4.09
CA PHE A 27 -8.23 8.35 4.71
C PHE A 27 -8.35 9.64 3.91
N SER A 28 -8.19 9.59 2.61
CA SER A 28 -8.26 10.78 1.75
C SER A 28 -9.68 11.34 1.64
N ALA A 29 -10.68 10.47 1.56
CA ALA A 29 -12.05 10.86 1.30
C ALA A 29 -12.76 11.45 2.54
N PHE A 30 -12.52 10.90 3.72
CA PHE A 30 -13.27 11.35 4.89
C PHE A 30 -12.52 11.30 6.23
N ILE A 31 -11.59 10.37 6.46
CA ILE A 31 -10.98 10.22 7.80
C ILE A 31 -10.18 11.47 8.16
N MET A 32 -9.32 11.96 7.28
CA MET A 32 -8.50 13.14 7.55
C MET A 32 -9.38 14.39 7.77
N THR A 33 -10.44 14.53 7.00
CA THR A 33 -11.40 15.63 7.18
C THR A 33 -12.10 15.54 8.54
N ALA A 34 -12.53 14.35 8.93
CA ALA A 34 -13.18 14.13 10.21
C ALA A 34 -12.23 14.44 11.38
N LEU A 35 -10.97 13.99 11.30
CA LEU A 35 -9.96 14.30 12.31
C LEU A 35 -9.72 15.80 12.45
N GLY A 36 -9.78 16.54 11.34
CA GLY A 36 -9.64 18.00 11.35
C GLY A 36 -10.80 18.72 12.02
N ARG A 37 -11.97 18.08 12.15
CA ARG A 37 -13.16 18.69 12.74
C ARG A 37 -13.30 18.51 14.24
N ILE A 38 -12.54 17.61 14.85
CA ILE A 38 -12.64 17.30 16.29
C ILE A 38 -11.68 18.14 17.14
N GLY A 39 -11.01 19.11 16.54
CA GLY A 39 -10.03 19.96 17.21
C GLY A 39 -8.61 19.42 17.05
N GLN A 40 -7.63 20.34 17.11
CA GLN A 40 -6.24 20.03 16.80
C GLN A 40 -5.68 18.93 17.74
N ALA A 41 -5.81 19.11 19.04
CA ALA A 41 -5.25 18.17 20.02
C ALA A 41 -5.90 16.79 19.89
N ALA A 42 -7.21 16.72 19.75
CA ALA A 42 -7.93 15.47 19.60
C ALA A 42 -7.60 14.79 18.26
N GLY A 43 -7.49 15.56 17.18
CA GLY A 43 -7.12 15.04 15.86
C GLY A 43 -5.72 14.45 15.85
N ILE A 44 -4.75 15.12 16.45
CA ILE A 44 -3.38 14.62 16.57
C ILE A 44 -3.34 13.33 17.40
N ALA A 45 -4.01 13.32 18.54
CA ALA A 45 -4.06 12.15 19.40
C ALA A 45 -4.71 10.95 18.70
N ALA A 46 -5.80 11.17 17.99
CA ALA A 46 -6.48 10.12 17.24
C ALA A 46 -5.59 9.57 16.10
N MET A 47 -4.94 10.44 15.33
CA MET A 47 -4.07 10.01 14.24
C MET A 47 -2.85 9.23 14.76
N ASN A 48 -2.25 9.68 15.86
CA ASN A 48 -1.15 8.96 16.49
C ASN A 48 -1.58 7.58 17.00
N ALA A 49 -2.77 7.46 17.56
CA ALA A 49 -3.34 6.18 17.96
C ALA A 49 -3.54 5.25 16.75
N ILE A 50 -4.07 5.78 15.65
CA ILE A 50 -4.22 5.02 14.40
C ILE A 50 -2.87 4.52 13.90
N ASN A 51 -1.86 5.39 13.87
CA ASN A 51 -0.52 5.03 13.41
C ASN A 51 0.12 3.93 14.26
N THR A 52 -0.10 3.96 15.57
CA THR A 52 0.43 2.94 16.48
C THR A 52 -0.27 1.60 16.28
N VAL A 53 -1.59 1.62 16.17
CA VAL A 53 -2.39 0.39 16.04
C VAL A 53 -2.22 -0.24 14.67
N ILE A 54 -2.12 0.56 13.61
CA ILE A 54 -2.10 0.04 12.24
C ILE A 54 -0.87 -0.82 11.97
N VAL A 55 0.29 -0.46 12.52
CA VAL A 55 1.52 -1.24 12.34
C VAL A 55 1.51 -2.56 13.12
N GLN A 56 0.60 -2.71 14.08
CA GLN A 56 0.40 -3.95 14.84
C GLN A 56 -0.77 -4.77 14.29
N SER A 57 -1.45 -4.29 13.26
CA SER A 57 -2.60 -4.94 12.65
C SER A 57 -2.19 -5.76 11.43
N LEU A 58 -3.19 -6.36 10.77
CA LEU A 58 -2.98 -7.08 9.50
C LEU A 58 -2.51 -6.16 8.36
N PHE A 59 -2.58 -4.84 8.53
CA PHE A 59 -2.13 -3.90 7.51
C PHE A 59 -0.68 -4.15 7.10
N LEU A 60 0.23 -4.26 8.07
CA LEU A 60 1.65 -4.36 7.77
C LEU A 60 2.00 -5.65 6.99
N PRO A 61 1.57 -6.85 7.41
CA PRO A 61 1.77 -8.05 6.62
C PRO A 61 1.16 -7.98 5.21
N ILE A 62 -0.04 -7.44 5.08
CA ILE A 62 -0.70 -7.29 3.77
C ILE A 62 0.08 -6.30 2.90
N PHE A 63 0.49 -5.18 3.46
CA PHE A 63 1.27 -4.16 2.74
C PHE A 63 2.59 -4.74 2.22
N LEU A 64 3.36 -5.39 3.09
CA LEU A 64 4.66 -5.96 2.73
C LEU A 64 4.53 -7.13 1.76
N ALA A 65 3.57 -8.02 1.98
CA ALA A 65 3.35 -9.17 1.11
C ALA A 65 2.85 -8.73 -0.28
N THR A 66 1.97 -7.74 -0.35
CA THR A 66 1.50 -7.19 -1.63
C THR A 66 2.64 -6.49 -2.37
N THR A 67 3.52 -5.79 -1.67
CA THR A 67 4.71 -5.17 -2.25
C THR A 67 5.63 -6.23 -2.85
N ALA A 68 5.92 -7.30 -2.09
CA ALA A 68 6.75 -8.40 -2.57
C ALA A 68 6.15 -9.11 -3.79
N ALA A 69 4.84 -9.38 -3.75
CA ALA A 69 4.13 -10.02 -4.86
C ALA A 69 4.13 -9.15 -6.11
N SER A 70 3.88 -7.86 -5.96
CA SER A 70 3.87 -6.90 -7.08
C SER A 70 5.25 -6.76 -7.71
N ALA A 71 6.30 -6.70 -6.89
CA ALA A 71 7.67 -6.67 -7.37
C ALA A 71 8.04 -7.97 -8.10
N ALA A 72 7.66 -9.13 -7.56
CA ALA A 72 7.91 -10.42 -8.18
C ALA A 72 7.21 -10.55 -9.54
N LEU A 73 5.97 -10.07 -9.64
CA LEU A 73 5.23 -10.05 -10.90
C LEU A 73 5.89 -9.14 -11.95
N ALA A 74 6.34 -7.97 -11.53
CA ALA A 74 7.03 -7.03 -12.43
C ALA A 74 8.34 -7.64 -12.96
N VAL A 75 9.14 -8.27 -12.09
CA VAL A 75 10.39 -8.93 -12.49
C VAL A 75 10.10 -10.11 -13.42
N THR A 76 9.12 -10.95 -13.10
CA THR A 76 8.71 -12.07 -13.96
C THR A 76 8.30 -11.59 -15.34
N ALA A 77 7.53 -10.51 -15.41
CA ALA A 77 7.08 -9.94 -16.67
C ALA A 77 8.23 -9.35 -17.49
N LEU A 78 9.24 -8.75 -16.84
CA LEU A 78 10.43 -8.26 -17.54
C LEU A 78 11.24 -9.41 -18.15
N VAL A 79 11.40 -10.51 -17.41
CA VAL A 79 12.10 -11.69 -17.90
C VAL A 79 11.32 -12.37 -19.04
N ARG A 80 10.00 -12.32 -19.00
CA ARG A 80 9.10 -12.95 -19.98
C ARG A 80 8.36 -11.91 -20.80
N TRP A 81 9.07 -10.93 -21.31
CA TRP A 81 8.49 -9.74 -21.95
C TRP A 81 7.56 -10.05 -23.12
N GLY A 82 7.83 -11.12 -23.87
CA GLY A 82 6.99 -11.52 -25.01
C GLY A 82 5.69 -12.22 -24.63
N GLU A 83 5.45 -12.52 -23.35
CA GLU A 83 4.26 -13.22 -22.92
C GLU A 83 3.06 -12.29 -22.84
N PRO A 84 1.83 -12.80 -23.05
CA PRO A 84 0.63 -11.99 -22.87
C PRO A 84 0.52 -11.42 -21.45
N GLY A 85 0.14 -10.16 -21.36
CA GLY A 85 -0.03 -9.50 -20.07
C GLY A 85 1.24 -8.95 -19.44
N ALA A 86 2.42 -9.14 -20.06
CA ALA A 86 3.68 -8.66 -19.50
C ALA A 86 3.69 -7.15 -19.26
N ILE A 87 3.19 -6.37 -20.20
CA ILE A 87 3.13 -4.90 -20.09
C ILE A 87 2.24 -4.49 -18.91
N ALA A 88 1.07 -5.12 -18.76
CA ALA A 88 0.16 -4.83 -17.66
C ALA A 88 0.78 -5.18 -16.30
N MET A 89 1.49 -6.31 -16.22
CA MET A 89 2.16 -6.73 -14.98
C MET A 89 3.28 -5.78 -14.58
N VAL A 90 4.10 -5.34 -15.54
CA VAL A 90 5.17 -4.36 -15.27
C VAL A 90 4.55 -3.04 -14.86
N ALA A 91 3.57 -2.54 -15.59
CA ALA A 91 2.92 -1.27 -15.28
C ALA A 91 2.27 -1.30 -13.89
N GLY A 92 1.52 -2.36 -13.59
CA GLY A 92 0.87 -2.50 -12.28
C GLY A 92 1.87 -2.61 -11.13
N GLY A 93 2.93 -3.41 -11.31
CA GLY A 93 3.98 -3.56 -10.30
C GLY A 93 4.74 -2.26 -10.05
N VAL A 94 5.11 -1.54 -11.10
CA VAL A 94 5.79 -0.25 -10.99
C VAL A 94 4.89 0.79 -10.33
N LEU A 95 3.62 0.87 -10.73
CA LEU A 95 2.65 1.78 -10.11
C LEU A 95 2.50 1.50 -8.62
N TYR A 96 2.40 0.23 -8.23
CA TYR A 96 2.29 -0.12 -6.82
C TYR A 96 3.56 0.26 -6.06
N VAL A 97 4.73 -0.18 -6.53
CA VAL A 97 5.99 0.06 -5.81
C VAL A 97 6.26 1.56 -5.66
N LEU A 98 6.11 2.33 -6.73
CA LEU A 98 6.35 3.77 -6.66
C LEU A 98 5.21 4.50 -5.94
N GLY A 99 3.96 4.20 -6.28
CA GLY A 99 2.81 4.93 -5.75
C GLY A 99 2.49 4.58 -4.29
N MET A 100 2.69 3.34 -3.90
CA MET A 100 2.33 2.89 -2.55
C MET A 100 3.56 2.77 -1.64
N PHE A 101 4.52 1.94 -2.02
CA PHE A 101 5.65 1.63 -1.14
C PHE A 101 6.59 2.82 -1.00
N VAL A 102 7.09 3.38 -2.11
CA VAL A 102 8.07 4.48 -2.07
C VAL A 102 7.44 5.73 -1.47
N VAL A 103 6.21 6.08 -1.87
CA VAL A 103 5.51 7.24 -1.31
C VAL A 103 5.26 7.07 0.18
N THR A 104 4.86 5.88 0.62
CA THR A 104 4.66 5.60 2.05
C THR A 104 5.96 5.78 2.82
N MET A 105 7.06 5.21 2.34
CA MET A 105 8.34 5.25 3.06
C MET A 105 8.99 6.63 3.05
N ILE A 106 8.84 7.41 1.97
CA ILE A 106 9.50 8.70 1.85
C ILE A 106 8.66 9.84 2.42
N PHE A 107 7.34 9.79 2.29
CA PHE A 107 6.45 10.88 2.71
C PHE A 107 5.61 10.52 3.93
N ASN A 108 4.86 9.40 3.88
CA ASN A 108 3.90 9.10 4.94
C ASN A 108 4.57 8.77 6.26
N VAL A 109 5.59 7.92 6.27
CA VAL A 109 6.28 7.53 7.50
C VAL A 109 6.98 8.73 8.15
N PRO A 110 7.78 9.55 7.43
CA PRO A 110 8.37 10.75 8.02
C PRO A 110 7.35 11.75 8.55
N LEU A 111 6.24 11.97 7.82
CA LEU A 111 5.18 12.87 8.28
C LEU A 111 4.49 12.34 9.53
N ASN A 112 4.23 11.04 9.59
CA ASN A 112 3.65 10.42 10.77
C ASN A 112 4.59 10.50 11.98
N ASN A 113 5.89 10.34 11.77
CA ASN A 113 6.88 10.49 12.83
C ASN A 113 6.96 11.93 13.32
N ALA A 114 6.91 12.91 12.41
CA ALA A 114 6.87 14.32 12.76
C ALA A 114 5.61 14.66 13.57
N LEU A 115 4.47 14.09 13.21
CA LEU A 115 3.22 14.26 13.96
C LEU A 115 3.33 13.68 15.37
N ALA A 116 3.94 12.51 15.51
CA ALA A 116 4.13 11.87 16.82
C ALA A 116 5.04 12.70 17.73
N ALA A 117 5.98 13.46 17.16
CA ALA A 117 6.88 14.34 17.91
C ALA A 117 6.27 15.71 18.25
N ALA A 118 5.15 16.04 17.66
CA ALA A 118 4.45 17.32 17.92
C ALA A 118 3.60 17.30 19.24
#